data_d808f034413b9bc714bff9ed09ba1158
#
_entry.id   d808f034413b9bc714bff9ed09ba1158
#
_cell.length_a   1.000
_cell.length_b   1.000
_cell.length_c   1.000
_cell.angle_alpha   90.00
_cell.angle_beta   90.00
_cell.angle_gamma   90.00
#
_symmetry.space_group_name_H-M   'P 1'
#
loop_
_entity.id
_entity.type
_entity.pdbx_description
1 polymer ?
#
loop_
_entity_poly.entity_id
_entity_poly.type
_entity_poly.pdbx_seq_one_letter_code
_entity_poly.pdbx_strand_id
1 'polypeptide(L)'
;MEITVSASDNINGTLILPLYEGVEEIPEECERGLPQGMKSQINRVLADGDFKAKKKTTMSLIGGEDGKVILAGLGKSDEVSVHDFRKSGAAVFASIKKVHGDDFTVRFTDTGVSHMAAFAEGMMLRNYSYNEYKIKDEEETEGEKQVRLTCSEKESEELSALVNKYRGITKGVHLSRDLGNCPPNDMYPE
;
A
#
# COMPACT_ATOMS: atom_id res chain seq x y z
N MET A 1 -2.37 11.37 2.88
CA MET A 1 -2.76 9.93 2.96
C MET A 1 -3.01 9.57 4.41
N GLU A 2 -4.13 8.94 4.66
CA GLU A 2 -4.47 8.37 5.95
C GLU A 2 -4.44 6.84 5.89
N ILE A 3 -3.91 6.18 6.93
CA ILE A 3 -3.90 4.73 7.06
C ILE A 3 -4.67 4.35 8.30
N THR A 4 -5.66 3.47 8.14
CA THR A 4 -6.49 2.90 9.22
C THR A 4 -6.34 1.39 9.28
N VAL A 5 -6.63 0.81 10.44
CA VAL A 5 -6.64 -0.65 10.66
C VAL A 5 -8.06 -1.08 10.93
N SER A 6 -8.48 -2.21 10.37
CA SER A 6 -9.84 -2.73 10.56
C SER A 6 -9.83 -4.26 10.59
N ALA A 7 -10.61 -4.82 11.50
CA ALA A 7 -10.89 -6.25 11.53
C ALA A 7 -12.04 -6.67 10.56
N SER A 8 -12.59 -5.71 9.81
CA SER A 8 -13.66 -5.98 8.85
C SER A 8 -13.11 -6.42 7.51
N ASP A 9 -13.70 -7.46 6.93
CA ASP A 9 -13.38 -7.98 5.58
C ASP A 9 -14.02 -7.17 4.44
N ASN A 10 -14.69 -6.04 4.74
CA ASN A 10 -15.35 -5.24 3.73
C ASN A 10 -14.31 -4.54 2.83
N ILE A 11 -14.46 -4.68 1.53
CA ILE A 11 -13.66 -4.00 0.52
C ILE A 11 -14.26 -2.62 0.27
N ASN A 12 -13.48 -1.57 0.54
CA ASN A 12 -13.82 -0.21 0.14
C ASN A 12 -12.87 0.23 -0.98
N GLY A 13 -13.42 0.63 -2.11
CA GLY A 13 -12.66 1.11 -3.25
C GLY A 13 -11.79 0.03 -3.90
N THR A 14 -10.56 0.37 -4.21
CA THR A 14 -9.61 -0.55 -4.87
C THR A 14 -8.99 -1.53 -3.87
N LEU A 15 -9.10 -2.83 -4.13
CA LEU A 15 -8.46 -3.85 -3.33
C LEU A 15 -6.97 -3.97 -3.72
N ILE A 16 -6.10 -4.08 -2.72
CA ILE A 16 -4.68 -4.35 -2.87
C ILE A 16 -4.38 -5.71 -2.25
N LEU A 17 -3.80 -6.61 -3.03
CA LEU A 17 -3.42 -7.96 -2.63
C LEU A 17 -1.90 -8.11 -2.67
N PRO A 18 -1.21 -8.02 -1.53
CA PRO A 18 0.18 -8.43 -1.42
C PRO A 18 0.28 -9.96 -1.49
N LEU A 19 1.03 -10.47 -2.46
CA LEU A 19 1.17 -11.90 -2.74
C LEU A 19 2.63 -12.33 -2.73
N TYR A 20 2.89 -13.56 -2.25
CA TYR A 20 4.20 -14.17 -2.34
C TYR A 20 4.48 -14.76 -3.72
N GLU A 21 5.75 -14.86 -4.09
CA GLU A 21 6.19 -15.47 -5.34
C GLU A 21 5.86 -16.97 -5.35
N GLY A 22 5.38 -17.46 -6.49
CA GLY A 22 4.99 -18.87 -6.67
C GLY A 22 3.53 -19.18 -6.33
N VAL A 23 2.72 -18.18 -5.99
CA VAL A 23 1.27 -18.35 -5.83
C VAL A 23 0.62 -18.42 -7.22
N GLU A 24 -0.08 -19.53 -7.51
CA GLU A 24 -0.78 -19.78 -8.78
C GLU A 24 -2.27 -19.44 -8.72
N GLU A 25 -2.83 -19.37 -7.51
CA GLU A 25 -4.21 -18.97 -7.25
C GLU A 25 -4.26 -18.06 -6.02
N ILE A 26 -5.25 -17.16 -5.96
CA ILE A 26 -5.43 -16.32 -4.78
C ILE A 26 -5.84 -17.18 -3.58
N PRO A 27 -5.25 -16.95 -2.40
CA PRO A 27 -5.66 -17.63 -1.18
C PRO A 27 -7.14 -17.38 -0.86
N GLU A 28 -7.81 -18.41 -0.33
CA GLU A 28 -9.26 -18.39 -0.03
C GLU A 28 -9.67 -17.19 0.84
N GLU A 29 -8.82 -16.81 1.78
CA GLU A 29 -9.03 -15.65 2.65
C GLU A 29 -9.10 -14.34 1.86
N CYS A 30 -8.39 -14.25 0.73
CA CYS A 30 -8.40 -13.09 -0.16
C CYS A 30 -9.61 -13.05 -1.09
N GLU A 31 -10.30 -14.17 -1.28
CA GLU A 31 -11.45 -14.23 -2.19
C GLU A 31 -12.71 -13.57 -1.66
N ARG A 32 -12.80 -13.36 -0.33
CA ARG A 32 -14.01 -12.82 0.31
C ARG A 32 -14.35 -11.45 -0.23
N GLY A 33 -15.60 -11.32 -0.69
CA GLY A 33 -16.12 -10.06 -1.24
C GLY A 33 -15.61 -9.69 -2.63
N LEU A 34 -14.79 -10.56 -3.28
CA LEU A 34 -14.42 -10.36 -4.68
C LEU A 34 -15.51 -10.92 -5.61
N PRO A 35 -15.90 -10.17 -6.66
CA PRO A 35 -16.74 -10.69 -7.72
C PRO A 35 -16.09 -11.87 -8.44
N GLN A 36 -16.91 -12.82 -8.92
CA GLN A 36 -16.41 -14.03 -9.56
C GLN A 36 -15.57 -13.74 -10.82
N GLY A 37 -15.95 -12.71 -11.60
CA GLY A 37 -15.18 -12.28 -12.76
C GLY A 37 -13.77 -11.83 -12.40
N MET A 38 -13.63 -11.05 -11.32
CA MET A 38 -12.34 -10.59 -10.83
C MET A 38 -11.48 -11.73 -10.29
N LYS A 39 -12.08 -12.70 -9.54
CA LYS A 39 -11.36 -13.90 -9.08
C LYS A 39 -10.76 -14.67 -10.25
N SER A 40 -11.58 -14.95 -11.27
CA SER A 40 -11.15 -15.67 -12.46
C SER A 40 -10.03 -14.93 -13.20
N GLN A 41 -10.10 -13.62 -13.28
CA GLN A 41 -9.06 -12.81 -13.92
C GLN A 41 -7.75 -12.84 -13.13
N ILE A 42 -7.79 -12.74 -11.80
CA ILE A 42 -6.59 -12.80 -10.95
C ILE A 42 -5.93 -14.17 -11.09
N ASN A 43 -6.71 -15.26 -10.91
CA ASN A 43 -6.18 -16.63 -10.98
C ASN A 43 -5.57 -16.93 -12.36
N ARG A 44 -6.18 -16.44 -13.44
CA ARG A 44 -5.62 -16.56 -14.79
C ARG A 44 -4.26 -15.87 -14.90
N VAL A 45 -4.15 -14.62 -14.44
CA VAL A 45 -2.89 -13.84 -14.50
C VAL A 45 -1.78 -14.50 -13.67
N LEU A 46 -2.12 -15.14 -12.55
CA LEU A 46 -1.17 -15.88 -11.71
C LEU A 46 -0.75 -17.19 -12.40
N ALA A 47 -1.70 -17.99 -12.90
CA ALA A 47 -1.45 -19.27 -13.56
C ALA A 47 -0.67 -19.11 -14.87
N ASP A 48 -0.98 -18.10 -15.68
CA ASP A 48 -0.28 -17.81 -16.94
C ASP A 48 1.13 -17.21 -16.67
N GLY A 49 1.46 -16.84 -15.43
CA GLY A 49 2.75 -16.28 -15.02
C GLY A 49 2.97 -14.85 -15.47
N ASP A 50 1.92 -14.12 -15.86
CA ASP A 50 1.97 -12.72 -16.21
C ASP A 50 2.34 -11.85 -15.00
N PHE A 51 1.93 -12.29 -13.80
CA PHE A 51 2.35 -11.71 -12.54
C PHE A 51 3.02 -12.74 -11.63
N LYS A 52 4.33 -12.64 -11.46
CA LYS A 52 5.13 -13.59 -10.65
C LYS A 52 5.32 -13.16 -9.20
N ALA A 53 4.66 -12.12 -8.76
CA ALA A 53 4.74 -11.55 -7.40
C ALA A 53 6.18 -11.30 -6.88
N LYS A 54 7.13 -10.97 -7.78
CA LYS A 54 8.49 -10.60 -7.39
C LYS A 54 8.50 -9.34 -6.53
N LYS A 55 9.51 -9.20 -5.66
CA LYS A 55 9.67 -8.03 -4.77
C LYS A 55 9.49 -6.70 -5.53
N LYS A 56 8.68 -5.79 -4.99
CA LYS A 56 8.40 -4.44 -5.52
C LYS A 56 7.68 -4.38 -6.88
N THR A 57 7.16 -5.50 -7.37
CA THR A 57 6.32 -5.47 -8.58
C THR A 57 4.88 -5.17 -8.22
N THR A 58 4.18 -4.47 -9.10
CA THR A 58 2.74 -4.24 -8.97
C THR A 58 2.07 -4.44 -10.32
N MET A 59 0.85 -4.97 -10.31
CA MET A 59 -0.01 -5.09 -11.49
C MET A 59 -1.42 -4.62 -11.14
N SER A 60 -2.00 -3.76 -11.96
CA SER A 60 -3.37 -3.30 -11.80
C SER A 60 -4.30 -4.05 -12.73
N LEU A 61 -5.35 -4.61 -12.19
CA LEU A 61 -6.42 -5.29 -12.91
C LEU A 61 -7.69 -4.44 -12.81
N ILE A 62 -8.35 -4.25 -13.95
CA ILE A 62 -9.58 -3.46 -14.04
C ILE A 62 -10.67 -4.38 -14.58
N GLY A 63 -11.68 -4.65 -13.75
CA GLY A 63 -12.80 -5.54 -14.08
C GLY A 63 -14.07 -4.80 -14.53
N GLY A 64 -13.98 -3.54 -14.91
CA GLY A 64 -15.17 -2.74 -15.23
C GLY A 64 -16.06 -2.58 -13.99
N GLU A 65 -17.28 -3.13 -14.03
CA GLU A 65 -18.23 -3.10 -12.90
C GLU A 65 -17.75 -3.95 -11.70
N ASP A 66 -16.89 -4.95 -11.92
CA ASP A 66 -16.29 -5.78 -10.87
C ASP A 66 -15.23 -5.07 -10.03
N GLY A 67 -14.93 -3.79 -10.35
CA GLY A 67 -14.03 -2.96 -9.57
C GLY A 67 -12.57 -3.03 -10.03
N LYS A 68 -11.66 -2.66 -9.14
CA LYS A 68 -10.21 -2.60 -9.41
C LYS A 68 -9.46 -3.39 -8.35
N VAL A 69 -8.42 -4.11 -8.77
CA VAL A 69 -7.50 -4.81 -7.89
C VAL A 69 -6.07 -4.49 -8.27
N ILE A 70 -5.22 -4.28 -7.27
CA ILE A 70 -3.77 -4.12 -7.44
C ILE A 70 -3.10 -5.33 -6.79
N LEU A 71 -2.43 -6.13 -7.59
CA LEU A 71 -1.55 -7.18 -7.11
C LEU A 71 -0.20 -6.57 -6.74
N ALA A 72 0.36 -6.94 -5.60
CA ALA A 72 1.64 -6.45 -5.13
C ALA A 72 2.58 -7.61 -4.79
N GLY A 73 3.76 -7.64 -5.40
CA GLY A 73 4.73 -8.71 -5.19
C GLY A 73 5.56 -8.49 -3.93
N LEU A 74 5.58 -9.51 -3.07
CA LEU A 74 6.38 -9.57 -1.86
C LEU A 74 7.73 -10.29 -2.08
N GLY A 75 7.83 -11.15 -3.11
CA GLY A 75 8.93 -12.08 -3.30
C GLY A 75 8.69 -13.42 -2.60
N LYS A 76 9.73 -14.25 -2.48
CA LYS A 76 9.65 -15.58 -1.87
C LYS A 76 9.40 -15.48 -0.37
N SER A 77 8.48 -16.28 0.15
CA SER A 77 8.05 -16.22 1.56
C SER A 77 9.16 -16.54 2.56
N ASP A 78 10.11 -17.41 2.20
CA ASP A 78 11.26 -17.82 3.01
C ASP A 78 12.44 -16.81 3.00
N GLU A 79 12.46 -15.88 2.04
CA GLU A 79 13.54 -14.91 1.86
C GLU A 79 13.10 -13.47 2.16
N VAL A 80 11.83 -13.24 2.50
CA VAL A 80 11.29 -11.89 2.66
C VAL A 80 11.52 -11.34 4.07
N SER A 81 12.03 -10.12 4.14
CA SER A 81 12.27 -9.41 5.39
C SER A 81 11.25 -8.29 5.62
N VAL A 82 11.16 -7.80 6.87
CA VAL A 82 10.39 -6.59 7.22
C VAL A 82 10.75 -5.41 6.30
N HIS A 83 12.03 -5.29 5.90
CA HIS A 83 12.48 -4.24 5.00
C HIS A 83 11.95 -4.43 3.56
N ASP A 84 11.77 -5.66 3.11
CA ASP A 84 11.18 -5.93 1.78
C ASP A 84 9.69 -5.56 1.76
N PHE A 85 8.95 -5.81 2.86
CA PHE A 85 7.58 -5.33 3.00
C PHE A 85 7.49 -3.80 2.93
N ARG A 86 8.40 -3.07 3.61
CA ARG A 86 8.48 -1.61 3.51
C ARG A 86 8.69 -1.15 2.06
N LYS A 87 9.57 -1.82 1.30
CA LYS A 87 9.79 -1.50 -0.11
C LYS A 87 8.59 -1.82 -0.99
N SER A 88 7.90 -2.92 -0.72
CA SER A 88 6.67 -3.30 -1.46
C SER A 88 5.54 -2.31 -1.19
N GLY A 89 5.36 -1.87 0.06
CA GLY A 89 4.42 -0.81 0.40
C GLY A 89 4.71 0.51 -0.33
N ALA A 90 5.98 0.89 -0.43
CA ALA A 90 6.39 2.08 -1.19
C ALA A 90 6.10 1.93 -2.70
N ALA A 91 6.28 0.73 -3.29
CA ALA A 91 5.95 0.46 -4.68
C ALA A 91 4.43 0.52 -4.92
N VAL A 92 3.64 -0.05 -4.01
CA VAL A 92 2.17 0.04 -4.06
C VAL A 92 1.72 1.49 -4.01
N PHE A 93 2.26 2.29 -3.09
CA PHE A 93 1.90 3.71 -3.02
C PHE A 93 2.19 4.46 -4.33
N ALA A 94 3.31 4.18 -4.98
CA ALA A 94 3.63 4.76 -6.29
C ALA A 94 2.63 4.35 -7.38
N SER A 95 2.02 3.15 -7.27
CA SER A 95 0.97 2.69 -8.18
C SER A 95 -0.37 3.36 -7.90
N ILE A 96 -0.79 3.47 -6.62
CA ILE A 96 -2.08 4.05 -6.27
C ILE A 96 -2.16 5.55 -6.55
N LYS A 97 -1.05 6.27 -6.55
CA LYS A 97 -0.99 7.67 -7.02
C LYS A 97 -1.51 7.86 -8.45
N LYS A 98 -1.40 6.82 -9.29
CA LYS A 98 -1.80 6.85 -10.70
C LYS A 98 -3.22 6.31 -10.92
N VAL A 99 -3.89 5.84 -9.88
CA VAL A 99 -5.21 5.24 -9.96
C VAL A 99 -6.25 6.25 -9.51
N HIS A 100 -7.31 6.42 -10.32
CA HIS A 100 -8.46 7.22 -9.90
C HIS A 100 -9.19 6.55 -8.74
N GLY A 101 -9.56 7.35 -7.75
CA GLY A 101 -10.21 6.94 -6.52
C GLY A 101 -9.30 7.15 -5.31
N ASP A 102 -9.92 7.33 -4.15
CA ASP A 102 -9.23 7.71 -2.93
C ASP A 102 -9.24 6.63 -1.85
N ASP A 103 -10.12 5.62 -2.01
CA ASP A 103 -10.27 4.51 -1.04
C ASP A 103 -9.56 3.25 -1.52
N PHE A 104 -8.75 2.68 -0.63
CA PHE A 104 -7.98 1.47 -0.86
C PHE A 104 -8.08 0.54 0.33
N THR A 105 -8.28 -0.75 0.05
CA THR A 105 -8.27 -1.82 1.07
C THR A 105 -7.08 -2.74 0.81
N VAL A 106 -6.19 -2.92 1.78
CA VAL A 106 -5.07 -3.87 1.71
C VAL A 106 -5.43 -5.10 2.49
N ARG A 107 -5.42 -6.25 1.85
CA ARG A 107 -5.68 -7.55 2.48
C ARG A 107 -4.44 -8.42 2.37
N PHE A 108 -3.88 -8.77 3.51
CA PHE A 108 -2.71 -9.65 3.61
C PHE A 108 -3.14 -11.10 3.79
N THR A 109 -2.28 -12.02 3.38
CA THR A 109 -2.38 -13.45 3.65
C THR A 109 -1.16 -13.90 4.43
N ASP A 110 -1.37 -14.73 5.45
CA ASP A 110 -0.30 -15.36 6.25
C ASP A 110 0.87 -14.40 6.55
N THR A 111 0.53 -13.21 7.03
CA THR A 111 1.49 -12.12 7.20
C THR A 111 1.47 -11.63 8.63
N GLY A 112 2.61 -11.69 9.32
CA GLY A 112 2.73 -11.21 10.69
C GLY A 112 2.57 -9.68 10.81
N VAL A 113 2.07 -9.22 11.97
CA VAL A 113 1.74 -7.83 12.27
C VAL A 113 2.90 -6.85 11.98
N SER A 114 4.14 -7.24 12.31
CA SER A 114 5.33 -6.41 12.05
C SER A 114 5.56 -6.17 10.55
N HIS A 115 5.25 -7.15 9.70
CA HIS A 115 5.38 -7.04 8.25
C HIS A 115 4.28 -6.15 7.66
N MET A 116 3.03 -6.31 8.11
CA MET A 116 1.91 -5.43 7.72
C MET A 116 2.19 -3.98 8.09
N ALA A 117 2.68 -3.74 9.31
CA ALA A 117 3.03 -2.41 9.78
C ALA A 117 4.18 -1.79 8.97
N ALA A 118 5.20 -2.58 8.61
CA ALA A 118 6.30 -2.12 7.75
C ALA A 118 5.83 -1.79 6.33
N PHE A 119 4.88 -2.54 5.79
CA PHE A 119 4.25 -2.22 4.51
C PHE A 119 3.57 -0.84 4.57
N ALA A 120 2.80 -0.58 5.62
CA ALA A 120 2.17 0.71 5.87
C ALA A 120 3.20 1.84 6.01
N GLU A 121 4.30 1.62 6.75
CA GLU A 121 5.40 2.57 6.87
C GLU A 121 5.99 2.92 5.50
N GLY A 122 6.20 1.92 4.64
CA GLY A 122 6.68 2.12 3.28
C GLY A 122 5.77 3.02 2.45
N MET A 123 4.46 2.82 2.55
CA MET A 123 3.46 3.69 1.91
C MET A 123 3.56 5.12 2.44
N MET A 124 3.62 5.30 3.76
CA MET A 124 3.74 6.61 4.41
C MET A 124 5.01 7.35 3.99
N LEU A 125 6.16 6.67 4.00
CA LEU A 125 7.44 7.26 3.58
C LEU A 125 7.44 7.69 2.11
N ARG A 126 6.77 6.93 1.23
CA ARG A 126 6.67 7.24 -0.20
C ARG A 126 5.69 8.36 -0.50
N ASN A 127 4.76 8.65 0.39
CA ASN A 127 3.79 9.74 0.26
C ASN A 127 4.43 11.14 0.35
N TYR A 128 5.71 11.23 0.73
CA TYR A 128 6.41 12.50 0.81
C TYR A 128 6.46 13.23 -0.53
N SER A 129 6.13 14.51 -0.49
CA SER A 129 6.24 15.45 -1.62
C SER A 129 6.59 16.83 -1.09
N TYR A 130 7.64 17.44 -1.62
CA TYR A 130 8.03 18.80 -1.29
C TYR A 130 7.51 19.73 -2.39
N ASN A 131 6.47 20.50 -2.07
CA ASN A 131 5.74 21.31 -3.05
C ASN A 131 5.73 22.81 -2.70
N GLU A 132 6.53 23.26 -1.73
CA GLU A 132 6.50 24.61 -1.20
C GLU A 132 6.76 25.69 -2.26
N TYR A 133 7.65 25.38 -3.22
CA TYR A 133 8.05 26.32 -4.29
C TYR A 133 7.49 25.92 -5.67
N LYS A 134 6.60 24.94 -5.73
CA LYS A 134 5.96 24.57 -7.00
C LYS A 134 4.75 25.46 -7.25
N ILE A 135 4.66 25.98 -8.47
CA ILE A 135 3.42 26.59 -8.95
C ILE A 135 2.37 25.45 -8.97
N LYS A 136 1.30 25.61 -8.20
CA LYS A 136 0.18 24.66 -8.23
C LYS A 136 -0.58 24.90 -9.51
N ASP A 137 -0.58 23.91 -10.43
CA ASP A 137 -1.58 23.88 -11.47
C ASP A 137 -2.94 23.61 -10.81
N GLU A 138 -3.94 24.44 -11.10
CA GLU A 138 -5.26 24.43 -10.46
C GLU A 138 -6.01 23.08 -10.67
N GLU A 139 -5.54 22.22 -11.56
CA GLU A 139 -6.16 20.93 -11.91
C GLU A 139 -5.66 19.73 -11.05
N GLU A 140 -4.62 19.87 -10.24
CA GLU A 140 -4.06 18.76 -9.44
C GLU A 140 -4.54 18.77 -7.97
N THR A 141 -5.83 18.86 -7.72
CA THR A 141 -6.38 18.47 -6.41
C THR A 141 -6.57 16.95 -6.36
N GLU A 142 -5.47 16.19 -6.29
CA GLU A 142 -5.57 14.78 -5.90
C GLU A 142 -6.19 14.70 -4.49
N GLY A 143 -7.30 13.98 -4.36
CA GLY A 143 -7.94 13.70 -3.08
C GLY A 143 -6.96 13.00 -2.12
N GLU A 144 -7.20 13.13 -0.82
CA GLU A 144 -6.38 12.45 0.17
C GLU A 144 -6.67 10.95 0.14
N LYS A 145 -5.65 10.14 -0.21
CA LYS A 145 -5.78 8.68 -0.29
C LYS A 145 -6.05 8.08 1.10
N GLN A 146 -7.11 7.30 1.21
CA GLN A 146 -7.52 6.56 2.40
C GLN A 146 -7.14 5.09 2.23
N VAL A 147 -6.30 4.57 3.10
CA VAL A 147 -5.85 3.17 3.02
C VAL A 147 -6.28 2.44 4.27
N ARG A 148 -7.02 1.36 4.08
CA ARG A 148 -7.44 0.46 5.15
C ARG A 148 -6.63 -0.83 5.10
N LEU A 149 -5.95 -1.17 6.18
CA LEU A 149 -5.31 -2.47 6.37
C LEU A 149 -6.30 -3.41 7.05
N THR A 150 -6.58 -4.55 6.45
CA THR A 150 -7.40 -5.59 7.09
C THR A 150 -6.52 -6.58 7.83
N CYS A 151 -6.96 -7.01 9.01
CA CYS A 151 -6.29 -7.99 9.84
C CYS A 151 -7.33 -8.75 10.69
N SER A 152 -6.92 -9.75 11.44
CA SER A 152 -7.79 -10.40 12.42
C SER A 152 -8.08 -9.47 13.61
N GLU A 153 -9.18 -9.71 14.32
CA GLU A 153 -9.54 -8.95 15.50
C GLU A 153 -8.45 -8.99 16.59
N LYS A 154 -7.78 -10.14 16.73
CA LYS A 154 -6.68 -10.33 17.68
C LYS A 154 -5.45 -9.48 17.39
N GLU A 155 -5.20 -9.19 16.11
CA GLU A 155 -4.04 -8.43 15.63
C GLU A 155 -4.30 -6.93 15.57
N SER A 156 -5.57 -6.53 15.59
CA SER A 156 -6.00 -5.15 15.32
C SER A 156 -5.38 -4.13 16.27
N GLU A 157 -5.32 -4.43 17.56
CA GLU A 157 -4.74 -3.53 18.56
C GLU A 157 -3.24 -3.36 18.37
N GLU A 158 -2.49 -4.47 18.21
CA GLU A 158 -1.05 -4.45 17.98
C GLU A 158 -0.69 -3.76 16.68
N LEU A 159 -1.39 -4.08 15.59
CA LEU A 159 -1.17 -3.45 14.30
C LEU A 159 -1.44 -1.95 14.35
N SER A 160 -2.51 -1.52 15.01
CA SER A 160 -2.85 -0.11 15.19
C SER A 160 -1.76 0.64 15.97
N ALA A 161 -1.24 0.03 17.03
CA ALA A 161 -0.15 0.61 17.83
C ALA A 161 1.12 0.79 16.98
N LEU A 162 1.51 -0.22 16.18
CA LEU A 162 2.68 -0.15 15.31
C LEU A 162 2.49 0.87 14.17
N VAL A 163 1.33 0.92 13.54
CA VAL A 163 1.02 1.91 12.50
C VAL A 163 1.10 3.33 13.07
N ASN A 164 0.59 3.57 14.28
CA ASN A 164 0.68 4.86 14.95
C ASN A 164 2.13 5.24 15.29
N LYS A 165 2.94 4.28 15.74
CA LYS A 165 4.38 4.47 15.96
C LYS A 165 5.09 4.88 14.68
N TYR A 166 4.88 4.14 13.59
CA TYR A 166 5.49 4.46 12.29
C TYR A 166 4.99 5.77 11.70
N ARG A 167 3.74 6.15 11.96
CA ARG A 167 3.22 7.49 11.59
C ARG A 167 4.03 8.60 12.26
N GLY A 168 4.34 8.46 13.55
CA GLY A 168 5.19 9.40 14.27
C GLY A 168 6.62 9.48 13.68
N ILE A 169 7.24 8.33 13.44
CA ILE A 169 8.57 8.24 12.82
C ILE A 169 8.58 8.89 11.44
N THR A 170 7.58 8.57 10.61
CA THR A 170 7.47 9.11 9.24
C THR A 170 7.30 10.63 9.24
N LYS A 171 6.52 11.19 10.17
CA LYS A 171 6.42 12.65 10.33
C LYS A 171 7.78 13.28 10.60
N GLY A 172 8.59 12.68 11.49
CA GLY A 172 9.96 13.14 11.75
C GLY A 172 10.86 13.05 10.52
N VAL A 173 10.76 11.96 9.73
CA VAL A 173 11.51 11.82 8.48
C VAL A 173 11.08 12.87 7.45
N HIS A 174 9.77 13.15 7.32
CA HIS A 174 9.26 14.17 6.41
C HIS A 174 9.76 15.56 6.82
N LEU A 175 9.68 15.91 8.10
CA LEU A 175 10.23 17.17 8.61
C LEU A 175 11.73 17.30 8.30
N SER A 176 12.52 16.24 8.52
CA SER A 176 13.95 16.24 8.17
C SER A 176 14.20 16.49 6.69
N ARG A 177 13.33 15.95 5.82
CA ARG A 177 13.40 16.17 4.37
C ARG A 177 12.99 17.58 3.99
N ASP A 178 11.96 18.13 4.64
CA ASP A 178 11.52 19.52 4.43
C ASP A 178 12.66 20.47 4.76
N LEU A 179 13.29 20.32 5.92
CA LEU A 179 14.46 21.10 6.31
C LEU A 179 15.64 20.98 5.33
N GLY A 180 15.90 19.75 4.82
CA GLY A 180 16.96 19.50 3.84
C GLY A 180 16.66 20.04 2.44
N ASN A 181 15.39 20.25 2.09
CA ASN A 181 14.94 20.78 0.80
C ASN A 181 14.70 22.30 0.86
N CYS A 182 14.62 22.87 2.08
CA CYS A 182 14.42 24.31 2.27
C CYS A 182 15.64 25.09 1.74
N PRO A 183 15.47 26.09 0.89
CA PRO A 183 16.56 26.92 0.41
C PRO A 183 17.24 27.68 1.56
N PRO A 184 18.56 27.97 1.45
CA PRO A 184 19.29 28.69 2.49
C PRO A 184 18.73 30.09 2.78
N ASN A 185 18.03 30.68 1.82
CA ASN A 185 17.40 32.01 1.99
C ASN A 185 16.23 31.99 2.99
N ASP A 186 15.57 30.83 3.15
CA ASP A 186 14.40 30.68 4.01
C ASP A 186 14.74 29.97 5.34
N MET A 187 15.93 29.37 5.41
CA MET A 187 16.44 28.70 6.61
C MET A 187 17.86 29.17 6.91
N TYR A 188 18.01 30.24 7.68
CA TYR A 188 19.28 30.75 8.17
C TYR A 188 19.29 30.80 9.70
N PRO A 189 20.45 30.62 10.35
CA PRO A 189 20.57 30.81 11.79
C PRO A 189 20.31 32.29 12.15
N GLU A 190 19.48 32.54 13.16
CA GLU A 190 19.37 33.87 13.78
C GLU A 190 20.58 34.18 14.66
#